data_b03892e8454c72ad110a84576bac1868
#
_entry.id   b03892e8454c72ad110a84576bac1868
#
_cell.length_a   1.000
_cell.length_b   1.000
_cell.length_c   1.000
_cell.angle_alpha   90.00
_cell.angle_beta   90.00
_cell.angle_gamma   90.00
#
_symmetry.space_group_name_H-M   'P 1'
#
loop_
_entity.id
_entity.type
_entity.pdbx_description
1 polymer ?
#
loop_
_entity_poly.entity_id
_entity_poly.type
_entity_poly.pdbx_seq_one_letter_code
_entity_poly.pdbx_strand_id
1 'polypeptide(L)'
;MTELMDKIKKRRTFAIISHPDAGKTTLTEKLLLYGGAIHLAGSVKARKSNKHAVSDWMEIEKQRGISVTSSVLQFDYDGFRVNILDTPGHEDFSEDTYRTLMAADSAVMLIDAAKGVEPQTKKLFWVCHRRRLPIFTFVNKLDRYGRNPFDLMDELEKVLNIRAYPINWPIGIDGHYKGVYNRLENTIELFEDDTSHGAKKLKSTTGSLDDPKIRELLGDELYENLCNDIELLDMAGDEFDMEKVNTGELTPMFFGSAMTNFGVQSFLEKFLEMSPMPQPRMLQDGTILSPENEKFSAFVFKIQANMNPAHRDRISFMRICSGVFDKGMSVYHKQSGKMVKLAQPQQFLAQERTIVEKAYPGDIIGVFDPGIFGIGDSLSDSSLKLQFEDFPVFPPEIFARVQPKDSLKRKQFEKGIIQLSQEGAIQVFRQEGVGLESYIVGVVGVLQLEVLEYRLLNEYSSKLLMNQLPYSVARWVYAEDKKLIENIKGLDNGMLVYDKKDRPVILVNNEWSLNWILERNPGIQFLTVPADVEKI
;
A
#
# COMPACT_ATOMS: atom_id res chain seq x y z
N MET A 1 0.07 -19.72 -27.48
CA MET A 1 -0.20 -18.65 -26.49
C MET A 1 -0.05 -17.31 -27.20
N THR A 2 -0.92 -16.32 -26.98
CA THR A 2 -0.74 -15.00 -27.58
C THR A 2 0.42 -14.27 -26.90
N GLU A 3 1.14 -13.40 -27.64
CA GLU A 3 2.25 -12.59 -27.10
C GLU A 3 1.81 -11.81 -25.84
N LEU A 4 0.56 -11.33 -25.83
CA LEU A 4 -0.02 -10.65 -24.67
C LEU A 4 -0.03 -11.54 -23.42
N MET A 5 -0.45 -12.80 -23.54
CA MET A 5 -0.51 -13.73 -22.41
C MET A 5 0.88 -14.03 -21.83
N ASP A 6 1.91 -14.16 -22.68
CA ASP A 6 3.29 -14.35 -22.22
C ASP A 6 3.81 -13.14 -21.43
N LYS A 7 3.40 -11.93 -21.84
CA LYS A 7 3.72 -10.69 -21.09
C LYS A 7 2.96 -10.61 -19.75
N ILE A 8 1.69 -11.00 -19.71
CA ILE A 8 0.87 -11.03 -18.48
C ILE A 8 1.47 -12.00 -17.46
N LYS A 9 1.80 -13.23 -17.85
CA LYS A 9 2.36 -14.27 -16.97
C LYS A 9 3.65 -13.85 -16.27
N LYS A 10 4.42 -12.97 -16.89
CA LYS A 10 5.70 -12.48 -16.36
C LYS A 10 5.57 -11.26 -15.44
N ARG A 11 4.36 -10.81 -15.09
CA ARG A 11 4.15 -9.66 -14.24
C ARG A 11 3.73 -10.04 -12.83
N ARG A 12 4.35 -9.37 -11.87
CA ARG A 12 4.03 -9.53 -10.45
C ARG A 12 3.86 -8.15 -9.84
N THR A 13 2.68 -7.90 -9.28
CA THR A 13 2.37 -6.61 -8.65
C THR A 13 1.85 -6.88 -7.25
N PHE A 14 2.62 -6.52 -6.25
CA PHE A 14 2.30 -6.78 -4.86
C PHE A 14 2.54 -5.58 -3.97
N ALA A 15 1.80 -5.53 -2.88
CA ALA A 15 2.00 -4.56 -1.83
C ALA A 15 2.73 -5.18 -0.64
N ILE A 16 3.52 -4.36 0.07
CA ILE A 16 4.15 -4.79 1.32
C ILE A 16 3.37 -4.13 2.47
N ILE A 17 2.81 -4.96 3.34
CA ILE A 17 2.03 -4.55 4.51
C ILE A 17 2.75 -4.94 5.80
N SER A 18 2.76 -4.05 6.78
CA SER A 18 3.38 -4.32 8.08
C SER A 18 2.97 -3.31 9.15
N HIS A 19 3.24 -3.64 10.39
CA HIS A 19 3.32 -2.63 11.46
C HIS A 19 4.52 -1.69 11.24
N PRO A 20 4.49 -0.43 11.71
CA PRO A 20 5.67 0.42 11.74
C PRO A 20 6.88 -0.29 12.37
N ASP A 21 8.07 -0.03 11.86
CA ASP A 21 9.34 -0.62 12.32
C ASP A 21 9.51 -2.14 12.12
N ALA A 22 8.60 -2.86 11.49
CA ALA A 22 8.79 -4.28 11.16
C ALA A 22 9.91 -4.53 10.13
N GLY A 23 10.40 -3.47 9.47
CA GLY A 23 11.51 -3.52 8.51
C GLY A 23 11.08 -3.48 7.05
N LYS A 24 9.90 -2.93 6.77
CA LYS A 24 9.33 -2.82 5.43
C LYS A 24 10.29 -2.12 4.45
N THR A 25 10.68 -0.89 4.74
CA THR A 25 11.61 -0.10 3.91
C THR A 25 12.93 -0.84 3.68
N THR A 26 13.45 -1.54 4.70
CA THR A 26 14.68 -2.34 4.57
C THR A 26 14.47 -3.51 3.61
N LEU A 27 13.35 -4.26 3.72
CA LEU A 27 13.06 -5.36 2.79
C LEU A 27 12.91 -4.84 1.37
N THR A 28 12.15 -3.76 1.15
CA THR A 28 11.98 -3.13 -0.16
C THR A 28 13.32 -2.80 -0.81
N GLU A 29 14.25 -2.19 -0.08
CA GLU A 29 15.60 -1.91 -0.59
C GLU A 29 16.38 -3.17 -0.94
N LYS A 30 16.23 -4.24 -0.15
CA LYS A 30 16.90 -5.51 -0.46
C LYS A 30 16.34 -6.17 -1.72
N LEU A 31 15.03 -6.14 -1.92
CA LEU A 31 14.42 -6.63 -3.16
C LEU A 31 14.93 -5.84 -4.38
N LEU A 32 15.08 -4.51 -4.27
CA LEU A 32 15.69 -3.68 -5.32
C LEU A 32 17.17 -4.01 -5.54
N LEU A 33 17.92 -4.32 -4.48
CA LEU A 33 19.32 -4.75 -4.56
C LEU A 33 19.46 -6.08 -5.33
N TYR A 34 18.63 -7.07 -4.99
CA TYR A 34 18.62 -8.36 -5.69
C TYR A 34 18.15 -8.22 -7.14
N GLY A 35 17.17 -7.36 -7.41
CA GLY A 35 16.73 -6.98 -8.74
C GLY A 35 17.75 -6.18 -9.55
N GLY A 36 18.89 -5.79 -8.95
CA GLY A 36 19.91 -4.97 -9.62
C GLY A 36 19.51 -3.52 -9.90
N ALA A 37 18.37 -3.08 -9.37
CA ALA A 37 17.89 -1.71 -9.53
C ALA A 37 18.70 -0.70 -8.68
N ILE A 38 19.34 -1.17 -7.61
CA ILE A 38 20.31 -0.41 -6.82
C ILE A 38 21.58 -1.23 -6.60
N HIS A 39 22.74 -0.57 -6.50
CA HIS A 39 24.02 -1.26 -6.33
C HIS A 39 24.40 -1.48 -4.86
N LEU A 40 23.88 -0.66 -3.94
CA LEU A 40 24.10 -0.72 -2.50
C LEU A 40 22.82 -0.34 -1.78
N ALA A 41 22.35 -1.21 -0.90
CA ALA A 41 21.23 -0.89 -0.02
C ALA A 41 21.68 0.04 1.13
N GLY A 42 20.88 1.05 1.44
CA GLY A 42 21.08 1.92 2.59
C GLY A 42 20.65 1.23 3.89
N SER A 43 21.35 1.50 5.00
CA SER A 43 20.89 1.10 6.33
C SER A 43 20.05 2.21 6.94
N VAL A 44 18.78 1.96 7.22
CA VAL A 44 17.85 2.91 7.85
C VAL A 44 18.34 3.40 9.22
N LYS A 45 19.23 2.65 9.89
CA LYS A 45 19.81 3.02 11.19
C LYS A 45 20.99 3.99 11.15
N ALA A 46 21.52 4.30 9.97
CA ALA A 46 22.66 5.19 9.87
C ALA A 46 22.23 6.68 9.98
N ARG A 47 21.91 7.13 11.19
CA ARG A 47 21.75 8.57 11.53
C ARG A 47 22.95 9.45 11.13
N LYS A 48 24.01 8.87 10.59
CA LYS A 48 25.26 9.55 10.18
C LYS A 48 25.62 9.40 8.70
N SER A 49 24.87 8.65 7.90
CA SER A 49 25.14 8.57 6.45
C SER A 49 24.04 9.36 5.71
N ASN A 50 24.44 10.24 4.79
CA ASN A 50 23.55 11.01 3.90
C ASN A 50 22.82 10.13 2.85
N LYS A 51 22.70 8.81 3.06
CA LYS A 51 21.98 7.89 2.18
C LYS A 51 20.64 7.52 2.82
N HIS A 52 19.59 8.11 2.34
CA HIS A 52 18.22 7.78 2.72
C HIS A 52 17.67 6.64 1.85
N ALA A 53 16.64 5.96 2.34
CA ALA A 53 15.95 4.90 1.61
C ALA A 53 15.37 5.44 0.28
N VAL A 54 15.40 4.60 -0.75
CA VAL A 54 14.89 4.95 -2.08
C VAL A 54 13.37 5.17 -2.07
N SER A 55 12.66 4.48 -1.17
CA SER A 55 11.21 4.61 -1.00
C SER A 55 10.80 5.90 -0.29
N ASP A 56 11.64 6.41 0.63
CA ASP A 56 11.34 7.61 1.43
C ASP A 56 11.95 8.85 0.75
N TRP A 57 11.21 9.38 -0.21
CA TRP A 57 11.70 10.49 -1.04
C TRP A 57 11.37 11.87 -0.49
N MET A 58 10.32 12.00 0.35
CA MET A 58 9.97 13.27 0.99
C MET A 58 10.90 13.60 2.14
N GLU A 59 11.27 14.86 2.28
CA GLU A 59 12.15 15.31 3.37
C GLU A 59 11.53 15.08 4.76
N ILE A 60 10.20 15.16 4.88
CA ILE A 60 9.50 14.87 6.14
C ILE A 60 9.59 13.38 6.50
N GLU A 61 9.54 12.47 5.51
CA GLU A 61 9.74 11.03 5.72
C GLU A 61 11.15 10.75 6.26
N LYS A 62 12.15 11.39 5.66
CA LYS A 62 13.55 11.26 6.08
C LYS A 62 13.79 11.80 7.49
N GLN A 63 13.19 12.95 7.83
CA GLN A 63 13.32 13.56 9.15
C GLN A 63 12.63 12.75 10.24
N ARG A 64 11.47 12.18 9.95
CA ARG A 64 10.66 11.41 10.91
C ARG A 64 11.02 9.92 10.93
N GLY A 65 11.65 9.40 9.86
CA GLY A 65 11.95 7.98 9.70
C GLY A 65 10.70 7.10 9.51
N ILE A 66 9.62 7.66 8.99
CA ILE A 66 8.37 6.97 8.67
C ILE A 66 7.93 7.30 7.25
N SER A 67 7.45 6.30 6.51
CA SER A 67 6.85 6.51 5.20
C SER A 67 5.45 7.13 5.37
N VAL A 68 5.20 8.23 4.68
CA VAL A 68 3.97 9.03 4.72
C VAL A 68 3.08 8.72 3.53
N THR A 69 3.69 8.45 2.37
CA THR A 69 3.00 8.13 1.12
C THR A 69 3.47 6.80 0.58
N SER A 70 2.58 6.10 -0.14
CA SER A 70 2.98 4.89 -0.86
C SER A 70 3.94 5.22 -1.99
N SER A 71 4.88 4.32 -2.27
CA SER A 71 5.82 4.41 -3.38
C SER A 71 5.61 3.27 -4.37
N VAL A 72 5.80 3.55 -5.65
CA VAL A 72 5.79 2.55 -6.72
C VAL A 72 7.22 2.31 -7.17
N LEU A 73 7.68 1.09 -7.04
CA LEU A 73 9.05 0.68 -7.38
C LEU A 73 8.99 -0.50 -8.35
N GLN A 74 9.83 -0.47 -9.37
CA GLN A 74 9.80 -1.46 -10.45
C GLN A 74 11.21 -1.96 -10.75
N PHE A 75 11.32 -3.25 -11.08
CA PHE A 75 12.56 -3.87 -11.56
C PHE A 75 12.26 -5.14 -12.34
N ASP A 76 13.25 -5.63 -13.09
CA ASP A 76 13.20 -6.94 -13.74
C ASP A 76 14.07 -7.92 -12.97
N TYR A 77 13.55 -9.14 -12.73
CA TYR A 77 14.27 -10.21 -12.04
C TYR A 77 13.84 -11.57 -12.60
N ASP A 78 14.81 -12.36 -13.02
CA ASP A 78 14.61 -13.72 -13.55
C ASP A 78 13.46 -13.84 -14.56
N GLY A 79 13.38 -12.91 -15.49
CA GLY A 79 12.36 -12.83 -16.53
C GLY A 79 10.99 -12.32 -16.08
N PHE A 80 10.82 -12.03 -14.79
CA PHE A 80 9.64 -11.34 -14.25
C PHE A 80 9.80 -9.83 -14.27
N ARG A 81 8.71 -9.14 -14.57
CA ARG A 81 8.54 -7.70 -14.32
C ARG A 81 7.86 -7.53 -12.97
N VAL A 82 8.58 -6.97 -12.02
CA VAL A 82 8.15 -6.82 -10.63
C VAL A 82 7.73 -5.38 -10.37
N ASN A 83 6.54 -5.19 -9.80
CA ASN A 83 6.01 -3.92 -9.34
C ASN A 83 5.78 -4.03 -7.82
N ILE A 84 6.57 -3.31 -7.03
CA ILE A 84 6.38 -3.20 -5.59
C ILE A 84 5.56 -1.96 -5.29
N LEU A 85 4.51 -2.13 -4.52
CA LEU A 85 3.72 -1.07 -3.92
C LEU A 85 4.12 -0.96 -2.45
N ASP A 86 5.05 -0.07 -2.15
CA ASP A 86 5.50 0.17 -0.79
C ASP A 86 4.49 1.08 -0.08
N THR A 87 3.78 0.56 0.93
CA THR A 87 2.69 1.25 1.62
C THR A 87 3.17 1.96 2.89
N PRO A 88 2.55 3.07 3.34
CA PRO A 88 2.82 3.62 4.66
C PRO A 88 2.52 2.59 5.75
N GLY A 89 3.39 2.53 6.77
CA GLY A 89 3.18 1.62 7.91
C GLY A 89 2.29 2.21 9.02
N HIS A 90 2.17 3.54 9.09
CA HIS A 90 1.43 4.22 10.15
C HIS A 90 -0.08 4.25 9.88
N GLU A 91 -0.89 4.07 10.94
CA GLU A 91 -2.35 4.01 10.81
C GLU A 91 -3.00 5.29 10.28
N ASP A 92 -2.41 6.45 10.53
CA ASP A 92 -2.89 7.74 10.03
C ASP A 92 -2.95 7.79 8.50
N PHE A 93 -2.16 6.94 7.80
CA PHE A 93 -2.11 6.86 6.35
C PHE A 93 -2.81 5.61 5.79
N SER A 94 -3.71 5.00 6.56
CA SER A 94 -4.43 3.78 6.17
C SER A 94 -5.22 3.93 4.87
N GLU A 95 -5.76 5.11 4.59
CA GLU A 95 -6.51 5.37 3.35
C GLU A 95 -5.62 5.26 2.10
N ASP A 96 -4.38 5.80 2.14
CA ASP A 96 -3.41 5.64 1.04
C ASP A 96 -2.98 4.18 0.87
N THR A 97 -2.75 3.48 1.98
CA THR A 97 -2.47 2.04 1.98
C THR A 97 -3.60 1.27 1.32
N TYR A 98 -4.85 1.57 1.67
CA TYR A 98 -6.01 0.88 1.10
C TYR A 98 -6.12 1.09 -0.41
N ARG A 99 -5.99 2.34 -0.89
CA ARG A 99 -6.01 2.67 -2.32
C ARG A 99 -4.91 1.94 -3.07
N THR A 100 -3.73 1.86 -2.48
CA THR A 100 -2.57 1.16 -3.04
C THR A 100 -2.82 -0.34 -3.14
N LEU A 101 -3.44 -0.95 -2.13
CA LEU A 101 -3.87 -2.35 -2.15
C LEU A 101 -4.89 -2.65 -3.26
N MET A 102 -5.69 -1.66 -3.70
CA MET A 102 -6.56 -1.83 -4.87
C MET A 102 -5.80 -2.13 -6.15
N ALA A 103 -4.56 -1.66 -6.28
CA ALA A 103 -3.73 -1.90 -7.45
C ALA A 103 -2.89 -3.20 -7.37
N ALA A 104 -2.83 -3.85 -6.21
CA ALA A 104 -2.07 -5.08 -6.00
C ALA A 104 -2.81 -6.34 -6.45
N ASP A 105 -2.06 -7.40 -6.78
CA ASP A 105 -2.56 -8.76 -7.05
C ASP A 105 -2.25 -9.73 -5.90
N SER A 106 -1.30 -9.39 -5.04
CA SER A 106 -0.96 -10.12 -3.81
C SER A 106 -0.37 -9.17 -2.78
N ALA A 107 -0.15 -9.65 -1.56
CA ALA A 107 0.50 -8.88 -0.49
C ALA A 107 1.61 -9.70 0.17
N VAL A 108 2.69 -9.01 0.54
CA VAL A 108 3.73 -9.52 1.44
C VAL A 108 3.50 -8.91 2.81
N MET A 109 3.18 -9.74 3.78
CA MET A 109 2.96 -9.34 5.17
C MET A 109 4.24 -9.55 5.96
N LEU A 110 4.82 -8.45 6.51
CA LEU A 110 5.98 -8.51 7.37
C LEU A 110 5.59 -8.63 8.83
N ILE A 111 6.26 -9.55 9.51
CA ILE A 111 6.15 -9.76 10.96
C ILE A 111 7.54 -9.64 11.57
N ASP A 112 7.67 -8.92 12.68
CA ASP A 112 8.88 -8.86 13.49
C ASP A 112 9.00 -10.14 14.33
N ALA A 113 10.10 -10.89 14.20
CA ALA A 113 10.30 -12.16 14.90
C ALA A 113 10.21 -12.05 16.44
N ALA A 114 10.53 -10.89 17.00
CA ALA A 114 10.46 -10.68 18.45
C ALA A 114 9.05 -10.26 18.91
N LYS A 115 8.28 -9.57 18.06
CA LYS A 115 6.99 -8.97 18.44
C LYS A 115 5.76 -9.78 18.01
N GLY A 116 5.87 -10.57 16.93
CA GLY A 116 4.76 -11.34 16.38
C GLY A 116 3.75 -10.46 15.62
N VAL A 117 2.46 -10.79 15.71
CA VAL A 117 1.37 -10.13 14.98
C VAL A 117 0.93 -8.86 15.70
N GLU A 118 1.39 -7.71 15.23
CA GLU A 118 1.12 -6.40 15.81
C GLU A 118 -0.21 -5.80 15.29
N PRO A 119 -0.84 -4.83 16.02
CA PRO A 119 -2.20 -4.34 15.72
C PRO A 119 -2.39 -3.82 14.28
N GLN A 120 -1.44 -3.06 13.74
CA GLN A 120 -1.55 -2.53 12.38
C GLN A 120 -1.45 -3.64 11.32
N THR A 121 -0.58 -4.63 11.53
CA THR A 121 -0.50 -5.82 10.68
C THR A 121 -1.85 -6.52 10.60
N LYS A 122 -2.51 -6.71 11.76
CA LYS A 122 -3.84 -7.31 11.84
C LYS A 122 -4.89 -6.51 11.06
N LYS A 123 -4.92 -5.18 11.20
CA LYS A 123 -5.84 -4.32 10.44
C LYS A 123 -5.65 -4.49 8.93
N LEU A 124 -4.39 -4.42 8.46
CA LEU A 124 -4.06 -4.51 7.04
C LEU A 124 -4.29 -5.93 6.47
N PHE A 125 -4.04 -6.96 7.27
CA PHE A 125 -4.38 -8.34 6.92
C PHE A 125 -5.87 -8.47 6.59
N TRP A 126 -6.76 -7.96 7.44
CA TRP A 126 -8.21 -8.04 7.21
C TRP A 126 -8.65 -7.28 5.95
N VAL A 127 -7.96 -6.20 5.60
CA VAL A 127 -8.20 -5.49 4.33
C VAL A 127 -7.88 -6.39 3.14
N CYS A 128 -6.71 -7.05 3.15
CA CYS A 128 -6.30 -7.99 2.10
C CYS A 128 -7.24 -9.21 2.04
N HIS A 129 -7.56 -9.78 3.20
CA HIS A 129 -8.41 -10.98 3.31
C HIS A 129 -9.83 -10.73 2.76
N ARG A 130 -10.47 -9.60 3.10
CA ARG A 130 -11.79 -9.22 2.55
C ARG A 130 -11.78 -9.10 1.03
N ARG A 131 -10.64 -8.76 0.45
CA ARG A 131 -10.44 -8.63 -0.98
C ARG A 131 -9.96 -9.92 -1.64
N ARG A 132 -9.80 -10.99 -0.87
CA ARG A 132 -9.24 -12.27 -1.32
C ARG A 132 -7.89 -12.11 -2.01
N LEU A 133 -7.05 -11.19 -1.53
CA LEU A 133 -5.69 -11.07 -2.00
C LEU A 133 -4.85 -12.18 -1.38
N PRO A 134 -4.11 -12.98 -2.15
CA PRO A 134 -3.13 -13.92 -1.62
C PRO A 134 -2.09 -13.19 -0.77
N ILE A 135 -1.81 -13.73 0.43
CA ILE A 135 -0.90 -13.13 1.40
C ILE A 135 0.27 -14.08 1.62
N PHE A 136 1.48 -13.55 1.49
CA PHE A 136 2.74 -14.23 1.77
C PHE A 136 3.35 -13.60 3.01
N THR A 137 3.63 -14.40 4.02
CA THR A 137 4.18 -13.90 5.31
C THR A 137 5.70 -13.99 5.31
N PHE A 138 6.37 -12.88 5.64
CA PHE A 138 7.81 -12.84 5.86
C PHE A 138 8.11 -12.47 7.31
N VAL A 139 8.64 -13.41 8.08
CA VAL A 139 9.11 -13.22 9.45
C VAL A 139 10.52 -12.64 9.40
N ASN A 140 10.62 -11.36 9.74
CA ASN A 140 11.83 -10.56 9.60
C ASN A 140 12.57 -10.41 10.92
N LYS A 141 13.83 -10.01 10.82
CA LYS A 141 14.73 -9.67 11.94
C LYS A 141 15.25 -10.88 12.72
N LEU A 142 15.43 -12.00 12.05
CA LEU A 142 16.10 -13.17 12.64
C LEU A 142 17.59 -12.90 12.99
N ASP A 143 18.15 -11.76 12.59
CA ASP A 143 19.48 -11.28 13.03
C ASP A 143 19.54 -10.88 14.51
N ARG A 144 18.45 -11.03 15.24
CA ARG A 144 18.31 -10.68 16.66
C ARG A 144 17.62 -11.79 17.42
N TYR A 145 17.63 -11.64 18.75
CA TYR A 145 16.79 -12.45 19.62
C TYR A 145 15.32 -12.32 19.20
N GLY A 146 14.67 -13.45 18.97
CA GLY A 146 13.29 -13.55 18.53
C GLY A 146 12.54 -14.64 19.29
N ARG A 147 11.25 -14.77 18.98
CA ARG A 147 10.41 -15.86 19.49
C ARG A 147 10.66 -17.14 18.70
N ASN A 148 10.31 -18.27 19.30
CA ASN A 148 10.39 -19.55 18.62
C ASN A 148 9.53 -19.54 17.33
N PRO A 149 10.02 -20.04 16.19
CA PRO A 149 9.29 -20.10 14.94
C PRO A 149 7.92 -20.80 15.03
N PHE A 150 7.79 -21.87 15.81
CA PHE A 150 6.52 -22.57 16.05
C PHE A 150 5.52 -21.66 16.78
N ASP A 151 5.96 -20.89 17.80
CA ASP A 151 5.10 -19.96 18.53
C ASP A 151 4.58 -18.84 17.62
N LEU A 152 5.40 -18.38 16.66
CA LEU A 152 5.02 -17.36 15.68
C LEU A 152 3.99 -17.89 14.68
N MET A 153 4.11 -19.16 14.25
CA MET A 153 3.12 -19.83 13.40
C MET A 153 1.79 -19.96 14.13
N ASP A 154 1.81 -20.49 15.36
CA ASP A 154 0.62 -20.68 16.18
C ASP A 154 -0.10 -19.35 16.48
N GLU A 155 0.65 -18.30 16.80
CA GLU A 155 0.06 -16.96 16.99
C GLU A 155 -0.58 -16.43 15.70
N LEU A 156 0.10 -16.56 14.56
CA LEU A 156 -0.41 -16.11 13.27
C LEU A 156 -1.73 -16.80 12.94
N GLU A 157 -1.79 -18.12 13.10
CA GLU A 157 -3.00 -18.89 12.86
C GLU A 157 -4.15 -18.51 13.80
N LYS A 158 -3.87 -18.37 15.09
CA LYS A 158 -4.87 -18.01 16.11
C LYS A 158 -5.38 -16.57 15.96
N VAL A 159 -4.49 -15.63 15.68
CA VAL A 159 -4.82 -14.19 15.65
C VAL A 159 -5.48 -13.79 14.34
N LEU A 160 -5.02 -14.35 13.22
CA LEU A 160 -5.49 -13.99 11.88
C LEU A 160 -6.51 -14.99 11.31
N ASN A 161 -6.65 -16.17 11.93
CA ASN A 161 -7.52 -17.25 11.47
C ASN A 161 -7.20 -17.66 10.00
N ILE A 162 -5.92 -17.81 9.70
CA ILE A 162 -5.38 -18.29 8.43
C ILE A 162 -4.38 -19.39 8.70
N ARG A 163 -4.34 -20.43 7.87
CA ARG A 163 -3.32 -21.48 7.97
C ARG A 163 -1.96 -20.98 7.52
N ALA A 164 -0.89 -21.43 8.16
CA ALA A 164 0.48 -21.08 7.84
C ALA A 164 1.27 -22.29 7.37
N TYR A 165 1.93 -22.16 6.21
CA TYR A 165 2.87 -23.17 5.72
C TYR A 165 4.28 -22.58 5.59
N PRO A 166 5.25 -22.99 6.41
CA PRO A 166 6.63 -22.54 6.29
C PRO A 166 7.28 -23.12 5.03
N ILE A 167 7.59 -22.25 4.07
CA ILE A 167 8.32 -22.63 2.85
C ILE A 167 9.79 -22.86 3.16
N ASN A 168 10.37 -22.00 4.00
CA ASN A 168 11.71 -22.22 4.55
C ASN A 168 11.63 -22.30 6.08
N TRP A 169 12.57 -23.05 6.68
CA TRP A 169 12.72 -23.16 8.12
C TRP A 169 14.11 -22.68 8.57
N PRO A 170 14.22 -21.80 9.57
CA PRO A 170 15.50 -21.26 9.99
C PRO A 170 16.34 -22.30 10.75
N ILE A 171 17.62 -22.38 10.46
CA ILE A 171 18.57 -23.30 11.10
C ILE A 171 19.44 -22.53 12.10
N GLY A 172 19.20 -22.75 13.37
CA GLY A 172 19.86 -22.04 14.47
C GLY A 172 18.88 -21.43 15.46
N ILE A 173 19.37 -20.66 16.41
CA ILE A 173 18.58 -20.06 17.49
C ILE A 173 19.08 -18.64 17.80
N ASP A 174 18.18 -17.81 18.33
CA ASP A 174 18.47 -16.55 19.03
C ASP A 174 19.41 -15.58 18.29
N GLY A 175 19.13 -15.34 17.01
CA GLY A 175 19.93 -14.43 16.19
C GLY A 175 21.22 -15.05 15.61
N HIS A 176 21.50 -16.31 15.93
CA HIS A 176 22.63 -17.09 15.41
C HIS A 176 22.18 -18.14 14.41
N TYR A 177 21.56 -17.69 13.33
CA TYR A 177 21.08 -18.56 12.26
C TYR A 177 22.18 -18.77 11.22
N LYS A 178 22.45 -20.05 10.87
CA LYS A 178 23.44 -20.43 9.86
C LYS A 178 22.85 -20.55 8.45
N GLY A 179 21.56 -20.86 8.36
CA GLY A 179 20.92 -21.12 7.09
C GLY A 179 19.42 -21.29 7.19
N VAL A 180 18.83 -21.70 6.08
CA VAL A 180 17.42 -22.07 5.99
C VAL A 180 17.27 -23.44 5.30
N TYR A 181 16.30 -24.20 5.72
CA TYR A 181 15.86 -25.42 5.06
C TYR A 181 14.62 -25.13 4.20
N ASN A 182 14.67 -25.38 2.91
CA ASN A 182 13.55 -25.24 1.98
C ASN A 182 12.73 -26.55 1.99
N ARG A 183 11.52 -26.48 2.52
CA ARG A 183 10.63 -27.66 2.68
C ARG A 183 10.09 -28.19 1.36
N LEU A 184 9.90 -27.36 0.35
CA LEU A 184 9.37 -27.80 -0.95
C LEU A 184 10.41 -28.54 -1.79
N GLU A 185 11.67 -28.16 -1.64
CA GLU A 185 12.79 -28.71 -2.44
C GLU A 185 13.65 -29.70 -1.65
N ASN A 186 13.44 -29.83 -0.34
CA ASN A 186 14.27 -30.60 0.58
C ASN A 186 15.76 -30.21 0.50
N THR A 187 16.04 -28.89 0.41
CA THR A 187 17.39 -28.35 0.29
C THR A 187 17.71 -27.42 1.45
N ILE A 188 18.97 -27.40 1.83
CA ILE A 188 19.53 -26.50 2.84
C ILE A 188 20.35 -25.43 2.14
N GLU A 189 20.12 -24.18 2.49
CA GLU A 189 20.92 -23.03 2.08
C GLU A 189 21.66 -22.48 3.29
N LEU A 190 23.00 -22.62 3.34
CA LEU A 190 23.86 -22.09 4.39
C LEU A 190 24.49 -20.79 3.93
N PHE A 191 24.41 -19.75 4.75
CA PHE A 191 24.93 -18.43 4.44
C PHE A 191 26.32 -18.22 5.04
N GLU A 192 27.22 -17.58 4.27
CA GLU A 192 28.51 -17.10 4.78
C GLU A 192 28.30 -15.90 5.72
N ASP A 193 29.24 -15.67 6.63
CA ASP A 193 29.22 -14.51 7.51
C ASP A 193 29.20 -13.20 6.71
N ASP A 194 28.22 -12.36 6.98
CA ASP A 194 28.06 -11.08 6.30
C ASP A 194 29.05 -10.02 6.84
N THR A 195 30.17 -9.87 6.15
CA THR A 195 31.17 -8.82 6.45
C THR A 195 30.73 -7.43 5.93
N SER A 196 29.67 -7.35 5.11
CA SER A 196 29.19 -6.11 4.49
C SER A 196 28.01 -5.47 5.24
N HIS A 197 27.56 -6.09 6.33
CA HIS A 197 26.35 -5.68 7.07
C HIS A 197 25.12 -5.52 6.18
N GLY A 198 24.93 -6.45 5.25
CA GLY A 198 23.81 -6.48 4.32
C GLY A 198 23.90 -5.49 3.14
N ALA A 199 24.99 -4.78 2.97
CA ALA A 199 25.14 -3.84 1.86
C ALA A 199 25.29 -4.52 0.49
N LYS A 200 25.64 -5.80 0.44
CA LYS A 200 25.81 -6.61 -0.77
C LYS A 200 25.02 -7.90 -0.69
N LYS A 201 24.85 -8.57 -1.82
CA LYS A 201 24.24 -9.91 -1.88
C LYS A 201 25.04 -10.89 -1.04
N LEU A 202 24.36 -11.72 -0.27
CA LEU A 202 24.98 -12.73 0.58
C LEU A 202 25.33 -13.95 -0.29
N LYS A 203 26.47 -14.57 -0.02
CA LYS A 203 26.85 -15.84 -0.65
C LYS A 203 26.31 -16.99 0.18
N SER A 204 25.88 -18.03 -0.50
CA SER A 204 25.34 -19.23 0.12
C SER A 204 25.92 -20.50 -0.47
N THR A 205 25.88 -21.58 0.32
CA THR A 205 26.19 -22.95 -0.10
C THR A 205 24.91 -23.76 0.01
N THR A 206 24.47 -24.38 -1.08
CA THR A 206 23.25 -25.18 -1.13
C THR A 206 23.58 -26.68 -1.21
N GLY A 207 22.84 -27.50 -0.49
CA GLY A 207 22.95 -28.95 -0.53
C GLY A 207 21.70 -29.63 -0.01
N SER A 208 21.60 -30.97 -0.16
CA SER A 208 20.51 -31.75 0.40
C SER A 208 20.71 -32.01 1.89
N LEU A 209 19.62 -32.38 2.59
CA LEU A 209 19.69 -32.78 4.01
C LEU A 209 20.66 -33.96 4.24
N ASP A 210 20.74 -34.89 3.27
CA ASP A 210 21.59 -36.07 3.34
C ASP A 210 23.05 -35.85 2.92
N ASP A 211 23.41 -34.60 2.53
CA ASP A 211 24.79 -34.28 2.13
C ASP A 211 25.72 -34.25 3.34
N PRO A 212 26.75 -35.14 3.41
CA PRO A 212 27.71 -35.15 4.51
C PRO A 212 28.43 -33.82 4.75
N LYS A 213 28.64 -33.02 3.68
CA LYS A 213 29.23 -31.69 3.77
C LYS A 213 28.32 -30.73 4.53
N ILE A 214 27.01 -30.79 4.28
CA ILE A 214 26.03 -29.92 4.97
C ILE A 214 26.02 -30.29 6.46
N ARG A 215 25.99 -31.58 6.79
CA ARG A 215 26.06 -32.03 8.18
C ARG A 215 27.37 -31.58 8.88
N GLU A 216 28.50 -31.66 8.19
CA GLU A 216 29.79 -31.20 8.72
C GLU A 216 29.78 -29.67 8.98
N LEU A 217 29.25 -28.88 8.08
CA LEU A 217 29.15 -27.43 8.21
C LEU A 217 28.17 -26.98 9.32
N LEU A 218 27.05 -27.71 9.50
CA LEU A 218 26.09 -27.43 10.58
C LEU A 218 26.62 -27.85 11.95
N GLY A 219 27.29 -29.01 12.00
CA GLY A 219 27.59 -29.73 13.23
C GLY A 219 26.41 -30.58 13.69
N ASP A 220 26.69 -31.65 14.49
CA ASP A 220 25.66 -32.65 14.84
C ASP A 220 24.47 -32.06 15.60
N GLU A 221 24.70 -31.13 16.53
CA GLU A 221 23.64 -30.53 17.34
C GLU A 221 22.59 -29.77 16.48
N LEU A 222 23.04 -28.86 15.60
CA LEU A 222 22.11 -28.12 14.74
C LEU A 222 21.43 -29.01 13.71
N TYR A 223 22.16 -30.01 13.22
CA TYR A 223 21.58 -30.99 12.29
C TYR A 223 20.48 -31.82 12.93
N GLU A 224 20.70 -32.35 14.15
CA GLU A 224 19.69 -33.11 14.89
C GLU A 224 18.47 -32.26 15.25
N ASN A 225 18.67 -31.01 15.69
CA ASN A 225 17.59 -30.07 15.96
C ASN A 225 16.76 -29.81 14.69
N LEU A 226 17.41 -29.61 13.54
CA LEU A 226 16.71 -29.41 12.27
C LEU A 226 15.88 -30.66 11.90
N CYS A 227 16.44 -31.87 12.03
CA CYS A 227 15.70 -33.10 11.74
C CYS A 227 14.45 -33.24 12.63
N ASN A 228 14.57 -32.94 13.92
CA ASN A 228 13.45 -32.96 14.86
C ASN A 228 12.38 -31.91 14.48
N ASP A 229 12.79 -30.70 14.10
CA ASP A 229 11.88 -29.65 13.68
C ASP A 229 11.11 -30.04 12.40
N ILE A 230 11.82 -30.63 11.42
CA ILE A 230 11.20 -31.14 10.18
C ILE A 230 10.16 -32.21 10.49
N GLU A 231 10.50 -33.19 11.35
CA GLU A 231 9.59 -34.26 11.76
C GLU A 231 8.31 -33.67 12.40
N LEU A 232 8.46 -32.67 13.29
CA LEU A 232 7.34 -32.00 13.92
C LEU A 232 6.46 -31.25 12.90
N LEU A 233 7.08 -30.55 11.93
CA LEU A 233 6.38 -29.83 10.88
C LEU A 233 5.61 -30.79 9.94
N ASP A 234 6.16 -31.98 9.67
CA ASP A 234 5.53 -32.94 8.79
C ASP A 234 4.41 -33.72 9.51
N MET A 235 4.52 -33.92 10.84
CA MET A 235 3.49 -34.58 11.64
C MET A 235 2.31 -33.69 12.00
N ALA A 236 2.54 -32.42 12.27
CA ALA A 236 1.56 -31.46 12.79
C ALA A 236 1.13 -30.37 11.79
N GLY A 237 1.88 -30.19 10.69
CA GLY A 237 1.64 -29.13 9.71
C GLY A 237 0.58 -29.49 8.66
N ASP A 238 0.02 -28.45 8.04
CA ASP A 238 -0.84 -28.60 6.87
C ASP A 238 0.00 -28.99 5.63
N GLU A 239 -0.65 -29.60 4.63
CA GLU A 239 -0.05 -29.79 3.31
C GLU A 239 -0.06 -28.46 2.54
N PHE A 240 0.99 -28.25 1.72
CA PHE A 240 1.06 -27.09 0.85
C PHE A 240 0.05 -27.17 -0.28
N ASP A 241 -0.80 -26.16 -0.39
CA ASP A 241 -1.87 -26.09 -1.38
C ASP A 241 -1.96 -24.68 -1.99
N MET A 242 -1.60 -24.57 -3.27
CA MET A 242 -1.67 -23.29 -4.00
C MET A 242 -3.08 -22.77 -4.20
N GLU A 243 -4.12 -23.62 -4.24
CA GLU A 243 -5.50 -23.15 -4.32
C GLU A 243 -5.89 -22.44 -3.02
N LYS A 244 -5.51 -22.99 -1.88
CA LYS A 244 -5.73 -22.35 -0.57
C LYS A 244 -4.93 -21.04 -0.42
N VAL A 245 -3.74 -20.95 -1.01
CA VAL A 245 -2.98 -19.69 -1.07
C VAL A 245 -3.74 -18.64 -1.89
N ASN A 246 -4.23 -19.02 -3.06
CA ASN A 246 -4.96 -18.12 -3.95
C ASN A 246 -6.32 -17.67 -3.40
N THR A 247 -6.96 -18.48 -2.56
CA THR A 247 -8.22 -18.13 -1.88
C THR A 247 -8.00 -17.36 -0.57
N GLY A 248 -6.76 -17.26 -0.09
CA GLY A 248 -6.41 -16.56 1.15
C GLY A 248 -6.70 -17.40 2.41
N GLU A 249 -6.81 -18.73 2.29
CA GLU A 249 -6.99 -19.66 3.40
C GLU A 249 -5.67 -20.11 4.00
N LEU A 250 -4.60 -20.10 3.21
CA LEU A 250 -3.25 -20.48 3.59
C LEU A 250 -2.25 -19.37 3.21
N THR A 251 -1.32 -19.05 4.11
CA THR A 251 -0.20 -18.16 3.83
C THR A 251 1.12 -18.94 3.76
N PRO A 252 1.85 -18.86 2.62
CA PRO A 252 3.24 -19.29 2.58
C PRO A 252 4.07 -18.42 3.51
N MET A 253 4.82 -19.04 4.43
CA MET A 253 5.58 -18.35 5.47
C MET A 253 7.07 -18.50 5.21
N PHE A 254 7.80 -17.39 5.30
CA PHE A 254 9.23 -17.31 5.09
C PHE A 254 9.88 -16.68 6.31
N PHE A 255 11.06 -17.21 6.66
CA PHE A 255 11.88 -16.71 7.75
C PHE A 255 13.17 -16.09 7.19
N GLY A 256 13.55 -14.90 7.70
CA GLY A 256 14.74 -14.23 7.22
C GLY A 256 15.11 -12.96 7.98
N SER A 257 16.12 -12.26 7.48
CA SER A 257 16.51 -10.94 7.94
C SER A 257 16.80 -10.02 6.76
N ALA A 258 15.99 -8.99 6.61
CA ALA A 258 16.24 -7.95 5.62
C ALA A 258 17.53 -7.17 5.94
N MET A 259 17.96 -7.08 7.21
CA MET A 259 19.16 -6.36 7.59
C MET A 259 20.43 -7.04 7.05
N THR A 260 20.54 -8.35 7.22
CA THR A 260 21.71 -9.16 6.86
C THR A 260 21.60 -9.86 5.51
N ASN A 261 20.48 -9.71 4.80
CA ASN A 261 20.12 -10.43 3.56
C ASN A 261 19.85 -11.94 3.74
N PHE A 262 19.78 -12.42 4.98
CA PHE A 262 19.49 -13.81 5.29
C PHE A 262 18.11 -14.21 4.77
N GLY A 263 18.04 -15.24 3.91
CA GLY A 263 16.81 -15.77 3.34
C GLY A 263 16.05 -14.84 2.40
N VAL A 264 16.59 -13.65 2.03
CA VAL A 264 15.88 -12.68 1.21
C VAL A 264 15.86 -13.07 -0.27
N GLN A 265 16.95 -13.63 -0.79
CA GLN A 265 17.01 -14.05 -2.20
C GLN A 265 16.09 -15.23 -2.45
N SER A 266 16.18 -16.28 -1.66
CA SER A 266 15.31 -17.46 -1.75
C SER A 266 13.82 -17.10 -1.55
N PHE A 267 13.52 -16.15 -0.64
CA PHE A 267 12.19 -15.59 -0.54
C PHE A 267 11.73 -14.94 -1.85
N LEU A 268 12.53 -14.05 -2.44
CA LEU A 268 12.16 -13.35 -3.68
C LEU A 268 11.87 -14.35 -4.82
N GLU A 269 12.74 -15.32 -5.01
CA GLU A 269 12.62 -16.35 -6.05
C GLU A 269 11.34 -17.16 -5.88
N LYS A 270 11.12 -17.72 -4.70
CA LYS A 270 9.92 -18.53 -4.42
C LYS A 270 8.63 -17.69 -4.42
N PHE A 271 8.68 -16.48 -3.91
CA PHE A 271 7.55 -15.57 -3.97
C PHE A 271 7.14 -15.26 -5.43
N LEU A 272 8.10 -14.98 -6.32
CA LEU A 272 7.79 -14.70 -7.73
C LEU A 272 7.23 -15.92 -8.47
N GLU A 273 7.67 -17.12 -8.14
CA GLU A 273 7.11 -18.37 -8.68
C GLU A 273 5.64 -18.58 -8.24
N MET A 274 5.36 -18.40 -6.94
CA MET A 274 4.07 -18.70 -6.32
C MET A 274 3.06 -17.57 -6.42
N SER A 275 3.52 -16.31 -6.48
CA SER A 275 2.59 -15.18 -6.52
C SER A 275 1.78 -15.14 -7.82
N PRO A 276 0.52 -14.72 -7.77
CA PRO A 276 -0.35 -14.75 -8.94
C PRO A 276 0.12 -13.77 -10.03
N MET A 277 -0.17 -14.11 -11.28
CA MET A 277 -0.17 -13.16 -12.38
C MET A 277 -1.29 -12.13 -12.17
N PRO A 278 -1.33 -11.03 -12.95
CA PRO A 278 -2.41 -10.05 -12.90
C PRO A 278 -3.79 -10.66 -12.87
N GLN A 279 -4.58 -10.29 -11.86
CA GLN A 279 -5.89 -10.89 -11.59
C GLN A 279 -7.02 -10.12 -12.28
N PRO A 280 -8.14 -10.80 -12.61
CA PRO A 280 -9.34 -10.14 -13.11
C PRO A 280 -9.84 -9.04 -12.16
N ARG A 281 -10.50 -8.02 -12.70
CA ARG A 281 -11.02 -6.89 -11.92
C ARG A 281 -12.54 -6.79 -12.07
N MET A 282 -13.20 -6.54 -10.94
CA MET A 282 -14.64 -6.33 -10.93
C MET A 282 -14.98 -4.91 -11.40
N LEU A 283 -16.02 -4.79 -12.19
CA LEU A 283 -16.57 -3.52 -12.63
C LEU A 283 -17.78 -3.11 -11.77
N GLN A 284 -18.16 -1.85 -11.84
CA GLN A 284 -19.26 -1.30 -11.04
C GLN A 284 -20.61 -2.00 -11.32
N ASP A 285 -20.80 -2.52 -12.53
CA ASP A 285 -21.98 -3.29 -12.94
C ASP A 285 -21.95 -4.76 -12.50
N GLY A 286 -20.93 -5.20 -11.75
CA GLY A 286 -20.76 -6.56 -11.27
C GLY A 286 -20.12 -7.50 -12.29
N THR A 287 -19.78 -7.05 -13.50
CA THR A 287 -19.06 -7.86 -14.47
C THR A 287 -17.58 -7.97 -14.13
N ILE A 288 -16.92 -9.03 -14.59
CA ILE A 288 -15.50 -9.30 -14.34
C ILE A 288 -14.72 -9.07 -15.63
N LEU A 289 -13.73 -8.17 -15.58
CA LEU A 289 -12.83 -7.88 -16.68
C LEU A 289 -11.56 -8.74 -16.55
N SER A 290 -11.34 -9.61 -17.55
CA SER A 290 -10.11 -10.41 -17.63
C SER A 290 -8.91 -9.57 -18.09
N PRO A 291 -7.71 -9.80 -17.54
CA PRO A 291 -6.49 -9.18 -18.04
C PRO A 291 -6.14 -9.59 -19.48
N GLU A 292 -6.70 -10.70 -19.96
CA GLU A 292 -6.52 -11.19 -21.33
C GLU A 292 -7.33 -10.41 -22.39
N ASN A 293 -8.25 -9.54 -21.96
CA ASN A 293 -9.00 -8.70 -22.90
C ASN A 293 -8.04 -7.83 -23.71
N GLU A 294 -8.15 -7.87 -25.03
CA GLU A 294 -7.26 -7.14 -25.94
C GLU A 294 -7.44 -5.61 -25.90
N LYS A 295 -8.58 -5.13 -25.44
CA LYS A 295 -8.88 -3.70 -25.34
C LYS A 295 -8.30 -3.11 -24.07
N PHE A 296 -7.67 -1.95 -24.21
CA PHE A 296 -7.05 -1.24 -23.09
C PHE A 296 -8.05 -0.85 -22.02
N SER A 297 -7.64 -1.07 -20.77
CA SER A 297 -8.28 -0.48 -19.60
C SER A 297 -7.30 -0.26 -18.46
N ALA A 298 -7.54 0.77 -17.66
CA ALA A 298 -6.76 1.12 -16.48
C ALA A 298 -7.61 1.92 -15.48
N PHE A 299 -7.17 1.99 -14.24
CA PHE A 299 -7.72 2.90 -13.24
C PHE A 299 -6.61 3.69 -12.53
N VAL A 300 -6.97 4.89 -12.08
CA VAL A 300 -6.09 5.77 -11.30
C VAL A 300 -6.21 5.41 -9.82
N PHE A 301 -5.14 4.96 -9.18
CA PHE A 301 -5.16 4.62 -7.76
C PHE A 301 -4.42 5.63 -6.88
N LYS A 302 -3.54 6.44 -7.46
CA LYS A 302 -2.75 7.43 -6.75
C LYS A 302 -2.49 8.64 -7.63
N ILE A 303 -2.51 9.82 -7.01
CA ILE A 303 -2.09 11.08 -7.62
C ILE A 303 -1.04 11.71 -6.72
N GLN A 304 0.00 12.27 -7.32
CA GLN A 304 1.07 12.90 -6.60
C GLN A 304 1.54 14.16 -7.32
N ALA A 305 1.51 15.30 -6.62
CA ALA A 305 2.01 16.56 -7.12
C ALA A 305 3.39 16.88 -6.52
N ASN A 306 4.13 17.77 -7.20
CA ASN A 306 5.39 18.35 -6.73
C ASN A 306 6.48 17.31 -6.38
N MET A 307 6.49 16.14 -7.03
CA MET A 307 7.57 15.15 -6.85
C MET A 307 8.94 15.74 -7.21
N ASN A 308 8.97 16.68 -8.18
CA ASN A 308 10.14 17.48 -8.46
C ASN A 308 9.84 18.94 -8.10
N PRO A 309 10.45 19.49 -7.04
CA PRO A 309 10.21 20.89 -6.64
C PRO A 309 10.50 21.92 -7.72
N ALA A 310 11.42 21.60 -8.66
CA ALA A 310 11.79 22.49 -9.76
C ALA A 310 10.73 22.58 -10.87
N HIS A 311 9.90 21.53 -11.05
CA HIS A 311 8.99 21.43 -12.19
C HIS A 311 7.51 21.50 -11.83
N ARG A 312 7.15 21.44 -10.54
CA ARG A 312 5.75 21.46 -10.05
C ARG A 312 4.84 20.53 -10.87
N ASP A 313 5.36 19.34 -11.15
CA ASP A 313 4.66 18.31 -11.90
C ASP A 313 3.56 17.66 -11.06
N ARG A 314 2.52 17.17 -11.73
CA ARG A 314 1.49 16.31 -11.17
C ARG A 314 1.46 15.02 -11.98
N ILE A 315 1.54 13.90 -11.28
CA ILE A 315 1.58 12.57 -11.88
C ILE A 315 0.41 11.76 -11.33
N SER A 316 -0.34 11.15 -12.24
CA SER A 316 -1.38 10.19 -11.92
C SER A 316 -0.86 8.77 -12.19
N PHE A 317 -0.85 7.93 -11.14
CA PHE A 317 -0.43 6.54 -11.21
C PHE A 317 -1.61 5.66 -11.60
N MET A 318 -1.44 4.91 -12.67
CA MET A 318 -2.47 4.05 -13.25
C MET A 318 -2.06 2.59 -13.21
N ARG A 319 -2.97 1.73 -12.78
CA ARG A 319 -2.86 0.29 -12.89
C ARG A 319 -3.47 -0.15 -14.21
N ILE A 320 -2.71 -0.80 -15.09
CA ILE A 320 -3.22 -1.39 -16.33
C ILE A 320 -3.91 -2.71 -16.00
N CYS A 321 -5.16 -2.86 -16.43
CA CYS A 321 -6.00 -4.02 -16.14
C CYS A 321 -6.18 -4.94 -17.34
N SER A 322 -6.24 -4.40 -18.57
CA SER A 322 -6.35 -5.18 -19.80
C SER A 322 -5.74 -4.45 -20.99
N GLY A 323 -5.49 -5.19 -22.07
CA GLY A 323 -4.93 -4.66 -23.32
C GLY A 323 -3.49 -4.16 -23.20
N VAL A 324 -3.05 -3.43 -24.19
CA VAL A 324 -1.69 -2.89 -24.28
C VAL A 324 -1.75 -1.38 -24.23
N PHE A 325 -0.94 -0.79 -23.35
CA PHE A 325 -0.67 0.64 -23.38
C PHE A 325 0.40 0.94 -24.41
N ASP A 326 0.13 1.89 -25.32
CA ASP A 326 1.11 2.47 -26.23
C ASP A 326 1.28 3.97 -25.94
N LYS A 327 2.51 4.45 -25.96
CA LYS A 327 2.86 5.84 -25.70
C LYS A 327 2.09 6.81 -26.57
N GLY A 328 1.42 7.77 -25.94
CA GLY A 328 0.66 8.81 -26.62
C GLY A 328 -0.73 8.37 -27.08
N MET A 329 -1.20 7.18 -26.71
CA MET A 329 -2.55 6.74 -27.00
C MET A 329 -3.60 7.66 -26.39
N SER A 330 -4.78 7.71 -27.02
CA SER A 330 -5.95 8.39 -26.47
C SER A 330 -6.93 7.38 -25.91
N VAL A 331 -7.43 7.63 -24.71
CA VAL A 331 -8.33 6.74 -23.98
C VAL A 331 -9.63 7.47 -23.59
N TYR A 332 -10.71 6.73 -23.47
CA TYR A 332 -11.95 7.24 -22.93
C TYR A 332 -11.84 7.36 -21.41
N HIS A 333 -12.05 8.57 -20.89
CA HIS A 333 -12.12 8.87 -19.47
C HIS A 333 -13.57 8.87 -19.03
N LYS A 334 -13.97 7.88 -18.24
CA LYS A 334 -15.36 7.62 -17.89
C LYS A 334 -16.00 8.79 -17.14
N GLN A 335 -15.32 9.34 -16.15
CA GLN A 335 -15.84 10.38 -15.26
C GLN A 335 -16.10 11.71 -15.98
N SER A 336 -15.30 12.07 -16.98
CA SER A 336 -15.52 13.28 -17.79
C SER A 336 -16.31 13.03 -19.07
N GLY A 337 -16.49 11.76 -19.47
CA GLY A 337 -17.15 11.40 -20.75
C GLY A 337 -16.35 11.78 -22.00
N LYS A 338 -15.05 12.07 -21.89
CA LYS A 338 -14.20 12.60 -22.97
C LYS A 338 -13.04 11.67 -23.30
N MET A 339 -12.53 11.82 -24.52
CA MET A 339 -11.24 11.25 -24.91
C MET A 339 -10.09 12.09 -24.36
N VAL A 340 -9.13 11.44 -23.70
CA VAL A 340 -7.96 12.08 -23.11
C VAL A 340 -6.70 11.40 -23.63
N LYS A 341 -5.71 12.19 -24.02
CA LYS A 341 -4.40 11.68 -24.45
C LYS A 341 -3.52 11.47 -23.23
N LEU A 342 -2.96 10.27 -23.09
CA LEU A 342 -2.02 9.95 -22.03
C LEU A 342 -0.62 10.47 -22.41
N ALA A 343 -0.24 11.58 -21.76
CA ALA A 343 0.99 12.29 -22.07
C ALA A 343 2.14 11.88 -21.14
N GLN A 344 3.36 11.85 -21.66
CA GLN A 344 4.61 11.63 -20.94
C GLN A 344 4.53 10.45 -19.95
N PRO A 345 4.22 9.22 -20.43
CA PRO A 345 4.15 8.06 -19.58
C PRO A 345 5.53 7.73 -19.01
N GLN A 346 5.59 7.53 -17.70
CA GLN A 346 6.82 7.28 -16.96
C GLN A 346 6.70 5.99 -16.15
N GLN A 347 7.80 5.28 -16.02
CA GLN A 347 8.01 4.22 -15.04
C GLN A 347 9.01 4.71 -13.99
N PHE A 348 8.91 4.15 -12.80
CA PHE A 348 9.72 4.53 -11.66
C PHE A 348 10.67 3.39 -11.32
N LEU A 349 11.85 3.38 -11.94
CA LEU A 349 12.95 2.48 -11.64
C LEU A 349 13.75 3.07 -10.48
N ALA A 350 13.42 2.65 -9.26
CA ALA A 350 14.01 3.22 -8.05
C ALA A 350 13.89 4.77 -8.04
N GLN A 351 14.98 5.50 -8.19
CA GLN A 351 14.98 6.98 -8.24
C GLN A 351 14.91 7.53 -9.68
N GLU A 352 15.06 6.69 -10.68
CA GLU A 352 15.08 7.12 -12.07
C GLU A 352 13.71 7.05 -12.72
N ARG A 353 13.36 8.09 -13.48
CA ARG A 353 12.15 8.13 -14.29
C ARG A 353 12.54 7.79 -15.73
N THR A 354 11.95 6.72 -16.24
CA THR A 354 12.15 6.31 -17.63
C THR A 354 10.85 6.45 -18.41
N ILE A 355 10.96 6.82 -19.68
CA ILE A 355 9.79 6.90 -20.58
C ILE A 355 9.35 5.50 -20.94
N VAL A 356 8.04 5.25 -20.84
CA VAL A 356 7.42 3.98 -21.19
C VAL A 356 6.89 4.04 -22.61
N GLU A 357 7.37 3.16 -23.47
CA GLU A 357 6.82 3.01 -24.82
C GLU A 357 5.59 2.09 -24.83
N LYS A 358 5.69 0.94 -24.14
CA LYS A 358 4.61 -0.04 -24.00
C LYS A 358 4.50 -0.54 -22.58
N ALA A 359 3.26 -0.80 -22.13
CA ALA A 359 3.00 -1.45 -20.86
C ALA A 359 1.79 -2.39 -20.99
N TYR A 360 1.70 -3.37 -20.08
CA TYR A 360 0.79 -4.50 -20.21
C TYR A 360 -0.03 -4.67 -18.91
N PRO A 361 -1.09 -5.49 -18.93
CA PRO A 361 -1.83 -5.80 -17.70
C PRO A 361 -0.90 -6.22 -16.57
N GLY A 362 -1.09 -5.62 -15.42
CA GLY A 362 -0.17 -5.78 -14.29
C GLY A 362 0.78 -4.61 -14.09
N ASP A 363 1.20 -3.92 -15.14
CA ASP A 363 2.11 -2.80 -15.01
C ASP A 363 1.43 -1.58 -14.38
N ILE A 364 2.25 -0.77 -13.73
CA ILE A 364 1.87 0.54 -13.23
C ILE A 364 2.65 1.60 -14.00
N ILE A 365 1.94 2.59 -14.50
CA ILE A 365 2.53 3.74 -15.19
C ILE A 365 2.11 5.04 -14.50
N GLY A 366 3.01 6.01 -14.45
CA GLY A 366 2.69 7.39 -14.10
C GLY A 366 2.52 8.21 -15.36
N VAL A 367 1.45 8.98 -15.45
CA VAL A 367 1.25 9.91 -16.57
C VAL A 367 1.20 11.34 -16.05
N PHE A 368 1.74 12.27 -16.85
CA PHE A 368 1.58 13.67 -16.54
C PHE A 368 0.10 14.05 -16.56
N ASP A 369 -0.33 14.71 -15.49
CA ASP A 369 -1.73 15.09 -15.28
C ASP A 369 -1.87 16.62 -15.16
N PRO A 370 -2.49 17.28 -16.12
CA PRO A 370 -2.76 18.71 -16.03
C PRO A 370 -3.91 19.06 -15.05
N GLY A 371 -4.39 18.11 -14.24
CA GLY A 371 -5.49 18.30 -13.30
C GLY A 371 -6.82 17.69 -13.76
N ILE A 372 -6.77 16.72 -14.65
CA ILE A 372 -7.95 16.05 -15.22
C ILE A 372 -8.38 14.86 -14.37
N PHE A 373 -7.42 14.07 -13.88
CA PHE A 373 -7.70 12.80 -13.23
C PHE A 373 -7.99 12.95 -11.74
N GLY A 374 -8.89 12.10 -11.26
CA GLY A 374 -9.17 11.82 -9.86
C GLY A 374 -8.76 10.39 -9.45
N ILE A 375 -8.58 10.15 -8.16
CA ILE A 375 -8.39 8.80 -7.63
C ILE A 375 -9.69 8.02 -7.83
N GLY A 376 -9.58 6.79 -8.36
CA GLY A 376 -10.72 5.94 -8.72
C GLY A 376 -11.20 6.11 -10.17
N ASP A 377 -10.64 7.09 -10.92
CA ASP A 377 -11.04 7.30 -12.31
C ASP A 377 -10.72 6.10 -13.19
N SER A 378 -11.67 5.78 -14.08
CA SER A 378 -11.61 4.66 -15.00
C SER A 378 -11.28 5.13 -16.42
N LEU A 379 -10.32 4.46 -17.03
CA LEU A 379 -9.81 4.74 -18.36
C LEU A 379 -9.94 3.49 -19.22
N SER A 380 -10.43 3.62 -20.45
CA SER A 380 -10.60 2.46 -21.31
C SER A 380 -10.51 2.82 -22.79
N ASP A 381 -10.43 1.80 -23.63
CA ASP A 381 -10.77 1.93 -25.05
C ASP A 381 -12.19 2.51 -25.19
N SER A 382 -12.39 3.35 -26.19
CA SER A 382 -13.68 4.05 -26.42
C SER A 382 -14.86 3.11 -26.64
N SER A 383 -14.61 1.87 -27.04
CA SER A 383 -15.64 0.85 -27.26
C SER A 383 -16.08 0.13 -25.98
N LEU A 384 -15.26 0.13 -24.92
CA LEU A 384 -15.59 -0.51 -23.64
C LEU A 384 -16.40 0.40 -22.71
N LYS A 385 -16.01 1.67 -22.60
CA LYS A 385 -16.67 2.69 -21.72
C LYS A 385 -16.98 2.17 -20.31
N LEU A 386 -16.12 1.30 -19.78
CA LEU A 386 -16.28 0.64 -18.48
C LEU A 386 -16.02 1.58 -17.29
N GLN A 387 -16.48 1.15 -16.13
CA GLN A 387 -16.15 1.77 -14.85
C GLN A 387 -15.77 0.68 -13.85
N PHE A 388 -14.57 0.84 -13.25
CA PHE A 388 -14.13 -0.03 -12.15
C PHE A 388 -14.92 0.29 -10.88
N GLU A 389 -14.89 -0.65 -9.91
CA GLU A 389 -15.46 -0.42 -8.58
C GLU A 389 -14.90 0.84 -7.94
N ASP A 390 -15.76 1.55 -7.21
CA ASP A 390 -15.35 2.74 -6.46
C ASP A 390 -14.38 2.39 -5.33
N PHE A 391 -13.44 3.29 -5.10
CA PHE A 391 -12.55 3.16 -3.96
C PHE A 391 -13.29 3.52 -2.67
N PRO A 392 -13.12 2.74 -1.61
CA PRO A 392 -13.71 3.08 -0.32
C PRO A 392 -13.12 4.39 0.21
N VAL A 393 -13.98 5.23 0.70
CA VAL A 393 -13.62 6.48 1.37
C VAL A 393 -13.78 6.29 2.87
N PHE A 394 -12.76 6.62 3.63
CA PHE A 394 -12.81 6.57 5.08
C PHE A 394 -13.38 7.89 5.61
N PRO A 395 -14.39 7.84 6.50
CA PRO A 395 -14.84 9.06 7.15
C PRO A 395 -13.70 9.63 8.00
N PRO A 396 -13.47 10.96 7.97
CA PRO A 396 -12.46 11.56 8.82
C PRO A 396 -12.91 11.56 10.29
N GLU A 397 -11.92 11.45 11.19
CA GLU A 397 -12.12 11.40 12.64
C GLU A 397 -11.58 12.65 13.35
N ILE A 398 -10.74 13.43 12.67
CA ILE A 398 -10.13 14.65 13.20
C ILE A 398 -10.40 15.79 12.24
N PHE A 399 -10.82 16.92 12.76
CA PHE A 399 -11.18 18.09 11.98
C PHE A 399 -10.42 19.33 12.43
N ALA A 400 -9.97 20.14 11.50
CA ALA A 400 -9.35 21.41 11.78
C ALA A 400 -9.83 22.50 10.82
N ARG A 401 -10.04 23.70 11.34
CA ARG A 401 -10.21 24.90 10.53
C ARG A 401 -8.86 25.44 10.13
N VAL A 402 -8.66 25.64 8.84
CA VAL A 402 -7.39 26.11 8.28
C VAL A 402 -7.59 27.35 7.42
N GLN A 403 -6.66 28.28 7.55
CA GLN A 403 -6.63 29.52 6.77
C GLN A 403 -5.17 29.97 6.56
N PRO A 404 -4.88 30.75 5.51
CA PRO A 404 -3.53 31.27 5.33
C PRO A 404 -3.18 32.28 6.44
N LYS A 405 -1.97 32.18 6.99
CA LYS A 405 -1.47 33.15 7.97
C LYS A 405 -1.23 34.52 7.34
N ASP A 406 -0.89 34.54 6.04
CA ASP A 406 -0.65 35.75 5.24
C ASP A 406 -1.68 35.79 4.10
N SER A 407 -2.53 36.82 4.09
CA SER A 407 -3.56 37.03 3.07
C SER A 407 -2.99 37.18 1.65
N LEU A 408 -1.75 37.67 1.51
CA LEU A 408 -1.06 37.76 0.23
C LEU A 408 -0.72 36.40 -0.37
N LYS A 409 -0.68 35.35 0.45
CA LYS A 409 -0.43 33.96 0.04
C LYS A 409 -1.71 33.15 -0.19
N ARG A 410 -2.88 33.78 -0.20
CA ARG A 410 -4.17 33.13 -0.38
C ARG A 410 -4.22 32.21 -1.61
N LYS A 411 -3.80 32.66 -2.78
CA LYS A 411 -3.83 31.86 -4.02
C LYS A 411 -2.95 30.60 -3.92
N GLN A 412 -1.78 30.70 -3.29
CA GLN A 412 -0.88 29.59 -3.06
C GLN A 412 -1.49 28.59 -2.07
N PHE A 413 -2.10 29.09 -1.00
CA PHE A 413 -2.81 28.30 -0.01
C PHE A 413 -3.98 27.52 -0.65
N GLU A 414 -4.88 28.20 -1.35
CA GLU A 414 -6.01 27.56 -2.04
C GLU A 414 -5.55 26.49 -3.02
N LYS A 415 -4.50 26.78 -3.82
CA LYS A 415 -3.91 25.80 -4.73
C LYS A 415 -3.40 24.59 -3.97
N GLY A 416 -2.69 24.77 -2.85
CA GLY A 416 -2.15 23.70 -2.02
C GLY A 416 -3.26 22.83 -1.43
N ILE A 417 -4.29 23.44 -0.82
CA ILE A 417 -5.44 22.73 -0.26
C ILE A 417 -6.15 21.89 -1.32
N ILE A 418 -6.42 22.44 -2.49
CA ILE A 418 -7.08 21.73 -3.60
C ILE A 418 -6.22 20.55 -4.07
N GLN A 419 -4.91 20.75 -4.30
CA GLN A 419 -4.03 19.69 -4.78
C GLN A 419 -3.88 18.57 -3.75
N LEU A 420 -3.67 18.88 -2.48
CA LEU A 420 -3.56 17.90 -1.40
C LEU A 420 -4.87 17.12 -1.19
N SER A 421 -6.01 17.76 -1.38
CA SER A 421 -7.31 17.06 -1.40
C SER A 421 -7.47 16.12 -2.60
N GLN A 422 -6.96 16.51 -3.76
CA GLN A 422 -6.98 15.66 -4.96
C GLN A 422 -6.04 14.46 -4.87
N GLU A 423 -4.94 14.61 -4.15
CA GLU A 423 -4.03 13.51 -3.80
C GLU A 423 -4.63 12.56 -2.73
N GLY A 424 -5.75 12.97 -2.11
CA GLY A 424 -6.39 12.23 -1.02
C GLY A 424 -5.62 12.31 0.30
N ALA A 425 -4.70 13.24 0.46
CA ALA A 425 -3.99 13.46 1.71
C ALA A 425 -4.88 14.04 2.82
N ILE A 426 -5.89 14.81 2.40
CA ILE A 426 -6.90 15.43 3.27
C ILE A 426 -8.27 15.40 2.62
N GLN A 427 -9.32 15.43 3.40
CA GLN A 427 -10.68 15.74 2.94
C GLN A 427 -10.99 17.20 3.26
N VAL A 428 -11.65 17.89 2.32
CA VAL A 428 -11.90 19.34 2.45
C VAL A 428 -13.40 19.59 2.44
N PHE A 429 -13.82 20.41 3.40
CA PHE A 429 -15.21 20.81 3.57
C PHE A 429 -15.32 22.34 3.60
N ARG A 430 -16.47 22.85 3.17
CA ARG A 430 -16.81 24.27 3.21
C ARG A 430 -17.97 24.49 4.15
N GLN A 431 -17.95 25.58 4.91
CA GLN A 431 -19.07 26.02 5.74
C GLN A 431 -19.72 27.22 5.06
N GLU A 432 -21.05 27.21 4.95
CA GLU A 432 -21.79 28.36 4.44
C GLU A 432 -21.67 29.58 5.37
N GLY A 433 -21.69 30.78 4.80
CA GLY A 433 -21.61 32.03 5.56
C GLY A 433 -20.21 32.37 6.11
N VAL A 434 -19.21 31.53 5.93
CA VAL A 434 -17.83 31.79 6.27
C VAL A 434 -17.04 32.17 5.01
N GLY A 435 -16.17 33.18 5.10
CA GLY A 435 -15.41 33.66 3.94
C GLY A 435 -14.64 32.56 3.22
N LEU A 436 -14.45 32.71 1.92
CA LEU A 436 -13.77 31.77 1.01
C LEU A 436 -12.30 31.44 1.41
N GLU A 437 -11.78 32.07 2.43
CA GLU A 437 -10.40 31.93 2.90
C GLU A 437 -10.22 30.83 3.94
N SER A 438 -11.33 30.29 4.48
CA SER A 438 -11.33 29.32 5.57
C SER A 438 -11.92 28.00 5.10
N TYR A 439 -11.11 26.94 5.18
CA TYR A 439 -11.52 25.57 4.91
C TYR A 439 -11.60 24.76 6.21
N ILE A 440 -12.46 23.77 6.22
CA ILE A 440 -12.41 22.72 7.23
C ILE A 440 -11.75 21.53 6.56
N VAL A 441 -10.68 21.03 7.17
CA VAL A 441 -10.00 19.81 6.73
C VAL A 441 -10.35 18.68 7.67
N GLY A 442 -10.65 17.52 7.11
CA GLY A 442 -10.87 16.26 7.81
C GLY A 442 -9.76 15.28 7.47
N VAL A 443 -9.26 14.58 8.49
CA VAL A 443 -8.20 13.57 8.38
C VAL A 443 -8.52 12.38 9.29
N VAL A 444 -7.87 11.25 9.03
CA VAL A 444 -8.01 10.05 9.85
C VAL A 444 -7.12 10.15 11.11
N GLY A 445 -5.92 10.71 10.98
CA GLY A 445 -4.97 10.83 12.08
C GLY A 445 -4.24 12.17 12.14
N VAL A 446 -3.68 12.48 13.32
CA VAL A 446 -3.03 13.78 13.61
C VAL A 446 -1.81 14.03 12.72
N LEU A 447 -1.04 13.00 12.39
CA LEU A 447 0.16 13.17 11.54
C LEU A 447 -0.18 13.72 10.15
N GLN A 448 -1.38 13.46 9.62
CA GLN A 448 -1.80 14.05 8.35
C GLN A 448 -1.92 15.58 8.44
N LEU A 449 -2.30 16.15 9.59
CA LEU A 449 -2.32 17.60 9.79
C LEU A 449 -0.90 18.20 9.82
N GLU A 450 0.05 17.50 10.44
CA GLU A 450 1.46 17.91 10.44
C GLU A 450 2.06 17.87 9.03
N VAL A 451 1.74 16.82 8.27
CA VAL A 451 2.13 16.70 6.86
C VAL A 451 1.50 17.82 6.02
N LEU A 452 0.24 18.15 6.25
CA LEU A 452 -0.45 19.27 5.60
C LEU A 452 0.30 20.58 5.83
N GLU A 453 0.63 20.89 7.10
CA GLU A 453 1.35 22.11 7.47
C GLU A 453 2.74 22.17 6.80
N TYR A 454 3.47 21.06 6.89
CA TYR A 454 4.80 20.94 6.27
C TYR A 454 4.74 21.15 4.76
N ARG A 455 3.83 20.49 4.06
CA ARG A 455 3.71 20.55 2.60
C ARG A 455 3.24 21.93 2.12
N LEU A 456 2.26 22.55 2.81
CA LEU A 456 1.83 23.92 2.48
C LEU A 456 2.97 24.92 2.62
N LEU A 457 3.81 24.78 3.65
CA LEU A 457 4.95 25.66 3.83
C LEU A 457 6.02 25.44 2.75
N ASN A 458 6.44 24.21 2.53
CA ASN A 458 7.62 23.91 1.72
C ASN A 458 7.32 23.84 0.21
N GLU A 459 6.15 23.34 -0.19
CA GLU A 459 5.79 23.18 -1.60
C GLU A 459 5.03 24.40 -2.15
N TYR A 460 4.23 25.08 -1.31
CA TYR A 460 3.36 26.18 -1.74
C TYR A 460 3.78 27.53 -1.14
N SER A 461 4.83 27.56 -0.30
CA SER A 461 5.32 28.78 0.36
C SER A 461 4.23 29.51 1.14
N SER A 462 3.29 28.78 1.74
CA SER A 462 2.17 29.33 2.49
C SER A 462 2.15 28.76 3.91
N LYS A 463 2.35 29.63 4.90
CA LYS A 463 2.12 29.28 6.30
C LYS A 463 0.62 29.26 6.57
N LEU A 464 0.17 28.30 7.36
CA LEU A 464 -1.23 28.20 7.75
C LEU A 464 -1.44 28.55 9.24
N LEU A 465 -2.64 29.01 9.54
CA LEU A 465 -3.21 28.99 10.88
C LEU A 465 -4.16 27.81 10.94
N MET A 466 -4.01 26.99 11.96
CA MET A 466 -4.80 25.78 12.15
C MET A 466 -5.40 25.77 13.54
N ASN A 467 -6.72 25.61 13.60
CA ASN A 467 -7.47 25.47 14.83
C ASN A 467 -8.23 24.14 14.79
N GLN A 468 -7.88 23.21 15.66
CA GLN A 468 -8.56 21.92 15.76
C GLN A 468 -10.01 22.15 16.25
N LEU A 469 -10.95 21.42 15.64
CA LEU A 469 -12.37 21.45 15.96
C LEU A 469 -12.72 20.27 16.88
N PRO A 470 -13.75 20.41 17.74
CA PRO A 470 -14.11 19.38 18.72
C PRO A 470 -15.00 18.28 18.12
N TYR A 471 -14.86 17.99 16.83
CA TYR A 471 -15.65 16.97 16.14
C TYR A 471 -14.81 15.72 15.88
N SER A 472 -15.47 14.55 15.97
CA SER A 472 -14.83 13.26 15.67
C SER A 472 -15.68 12.37 14.75
N VAL A 473 -16.88 12.80 14.39
CA VAL A 473 -17.81 12.03 13.55
C VAL A 473 -18.30 12.88 12.40
N ALA A 474 -18.19 12.35 11.19
CA ALA A 474 -18.78 12.92 9.97
C ALA A 474 -19.85 12.00 9.41
N ARG A 475 -20.99 12.54 8.98
CA ARG A 475 -22.03 11.80 8.27
C ARG A 475 -22.55 12.63 7.08
N TRP A 476 -22.63 12.00 5.92
CA TRP A 476 -23.25 12.60 4.75
C TRP A 476 -24.78 12.58 4.92
N VAL A 477 -25.40 13.68 4.58
CA VAL A 477 -26.83 13.90 4.82
C VAL A 477 -27.60 13.74 3.51
N TYR A 478 -28.64 12.92 3.54
CA TYR A 478 -29.56 12.75 2.44
C TYR A 478 -31.00 12.93 2.90
N ALA A 479 -31.79 13.68 2.13
CA ALA A 479 -33.23 13.79 2.31
C ALA A 479 -33.89 14.03 0.94
N GLU A 480 -35.05 13.46 0.72
CA GLU A 480 -35.85 13.71 -0.48
C GLU A 480 -36.26 15.19 -0.59
N ASP A 481 -36.66 15.79 0.54
CA ASP A 481 -36.92 17.24 0.62
C ASP A 481 -35.65 17.95 1.15
N LYS A 482 -35.01 18.70 0.27
CA LYS A 482 -33.78 19.49 0.63
C LYS A 482 -34.02 20.51 1.74
N LYS A 483 -35.25 20.98 1.94
CA LYS A 483 -35.60 21.92 3.02
C LYS A 483 -35.40 21.31 4.40
N LEU A 484 -35.44 19.98 4.53
CA LEU A 484 -35.17 19.30 5.79
C LEU A 484 -33.69 19.46 6.17
N ILE A 485 -32.79 19.47 5.18
CA ILE A 485 -31.34 19.62 5.41
C ILE A 485 -31.01 21.04 5.89
N GLU A 486 -31.66 22.06 5.34
CA GLU A 486 -31.48 23.45 5.78
C GLU A 486 -31.98 23.71 7.20
N ASN A 487 -32.92 22.88 7.68
CA ASN A 487 -33.58 23.02 8.99
C ASN A 487 -33.30 21.85 9.94
N ILE A 488 -32.09 21.25 9.89
CA ILE A 488 -31.70 20.16 10.78
C ILE A 488 -31.79 20.62 12.24
N LYS A 489 -32.57 19.91 13.04
CA LYS A 489 -32.77 20.19 14.48
C LYS A 489 -31.67 19.52 15.32
N GLY A 490 -31.25 20.20 16.40
CA GLY A 490 -30.29 19.64 17.36
C GLY A 490 -28.82 19.80 16.95
N LEU A 491 -28.52 20.71 16.02
CA LEU A 491 -27.15 21.03 15.57
C LEU A 491 -26.37 21.93 16.53
N ASP A 492 -26.87 22.20 17.73
CA ASP A 492 -26.23 23.10 18.71
C ASP A 492 -24.79 22.65 19.06
N ASN A 493 -24.53 21.34 19.03
CA ASN A 493 -23.21 20.71 19.23
C ASN A 493 -22.61 20.10 17.96
N GLY A 494 -23.04 20.56 16.80
CA GLY A 494 -22.61 20.07 15.50
C GLY A 494 -22.41 21.19 14.49
N MET A 495 -21.98 20.84 13.30
CA MET A 495 -21.75 21.78 12.21
C MET A 495 -22.22 21.16 10.89
N LEU A 496 -23.01 21.90 10.13
CA LEU A 496 -23.31 21.55 8.74
C LEU A 496 -22.22 22.13 7.83
N VAL A 497 -21.65 21.28 7.00
CA VAL A 497 -20.61 21.63 6.03
C VAL A 497 -20.91 20.94 4.70
N TYR A 498 -20.20 21.31 3.65
CA TYR A 498 -20.35 20.74 2.31
C TYR A 498 -19.01 20.18 1.82
N ASP A 499 -19.03 18.99 1.27
CA ASP A 499 -17.84 18.39 0.67
C ASP A 499 -17.50 18.98 -0.70
N LYS A 500 -16.46 18.49 -1.36
CA LYS A 500 -16.01 18.97 -2.69
C LYS A 500 -17.02 18.80 -3.83
N LYS A 501 -18.06 17.96 -3.65
CA LYS A 501 -19.16 17.74 -4.60
C LYS A 501 -20.43 18.48 -4.17
N ASP A 502 -20.34 19.43 -3.24
CA ASP A 502 -21.46 20.17 -2.67
C ASP A 502 -22.50 19.31 -1.95
N ARG A 503 -22.10 18.11 -1.46
CA ARG A 503 -22.97 17.26 -0.66
C ARG A 503 -22.92 17.71 0.79
N PRO A 504 -24.08 17.81 1.47
CA PRO A 504 -24.14 18.20 2.86
C PRO A 504 -23.57 17.11 3.78
N VAL A 505 -22.82 17.54 4.77
CA VAL A 505 -22.17 16.68 5.78
C VAL A 505 -22.37 17.32 7.14
N ILE A 506 -22.80 16.55 8.13
CA ILE A 506 -22.77 17.00 9.52
C ILE A 506 -21.50 16.52 10.22
N LEU A 507 -20.91 17.42 10.97
CA LEU A 507 -19.82 17.12 11.90
C LEU A 507 -20.34 17.20 13.33
N VAL A 508 -20.11 16.15 14.13
CA VAL A 508 -20.56 16.09 15.52
C VAL A 508 -19.44 15.56 16.44
N ASN A 509 -19.55 15.82 17.72
CA ASN A 509 -18.52 15.51 18.70
C ASN A 509 -18.36 13.99 18.93
N ASN A 510 -19.47 13.23 18.85
CA ASN A 510 -19.48 11.79 19.11
C ASN A 510 -20.77 11.14 18.59
N GLU A 511 -20.83 9.81 18.63
CA GLU A 511 -22.00 9.02 18.20
C GLU A 511 -23.27 9.31 19.03
N TRP A 512 -23.15 9.71 20.30
CA TRP A 512 -24.31 10.10 21.10
C TRP A 512 -24.97 11.36 20.53
N SER A 513 -24.17 12.39 20.18
CA SER A 513 -24.66 13.60 19.53
C SER A 513 -25.30 13.30 18.16
N LEU A 514 -24.76 12.34 17.42
CA LEU A 514 -25.36 11.87 16.18
C LEU A 514 -26.75 11.25 16.42
N ASN A 515 -26.88 10.34 17.37
CA ASN A 515 -28.16 9.69 17.69
C ASN A 515 -29.21 10.70 18.14
N TRP A 516 -28.80 11.71 18.91
CA TRP A 516 -29.68 12.81 19.30
C TRP A 516 -30.22 13.61 18.12
N ILE A 517 -29.42 13.83 17.09
CA ILE A 517 -29.85 14.50 15.84
C ILE A 517 -30.76 13.58 15.03
N LEU A 518 -30.42 12.29 14.90
CA LEU A 518 -31.21 11.28 14.20
C LEU A 518 -32.67 11.24 14.70
N GLU A 519 -32.86 11.15 16.02
CA GLU A 519 -34.20 11.08 16.65
C GLU A 519 -35.08 12.31 16.35
N ARG A 520 -34.48 13.47 16.10
CA ARG A 520 -35.18 14.75 15.90
C ARG A 520 -35.45 15.10 14.46
N ASN A 521 -34.87 14.34 13.54
CA ASN A 521 -34.96 14.62 12.12
C ASN A 521 -35.47 13.39 11.33
N PRO A 522 -36.71 12.92 11.60
CA PRO A 522 -37.30 11.84 10.83
C PRO A 522 -37.40 12.25 9.36
N GLY A 523 -36.97 11.39 8.44
CA GLY A 523 -36.94 11.68 6.99
C GLY A 523 -35.58 12.16 6.49
N ILE A 524 -34.58 12.32 7.38
CA ILE A 524 -33.18 12.53 6.99
C ILE A 524 -32.38 11.23 7.23
N GLN A 525 -31.60 10.85 6.24
CA GLN A 525 -30.64 9.74 6.33
C GLN A 525 -29.24 10.30 6.57
N PHE A 526 -28.51 9.68 7.50
CA PHE A 526 -27.13 10.04 7.83
C PHE A 526 -26.22 8.88 7.49
N LEU A 527 -25.44 9.03 6.42
CA LEU A 527 -24.67 7.98 5.77
C LEU A 527 -23.18 8.08 6.15
N THR A 528 -22.55 6.96 6.36
CA THR A 528 -21.12 6.90 6.78
C THR A 528 -20.19 7.29 5.65
N VAL A 529 -20.54 6.98 4.41
CA VAL A 529 -19.69 7.23 3.24
C VAL A 529 -20.47 7.92 2.11
N PRO A 530 -19.77 8.76 1.31
CA PRO A 530 -20.42 9.51 0.22
C PRO A 530 -20.99 8.64 -0.90
N ALA A 531 -20.44 7.45 -1.12
CA ALA A 531 -20.93 6.53 -2.16
C ALA A 531 -22.34 6.01 -1.89
N ASP A 532 -22.79 6.01 -0.65
CA ASP A 532 -24.15 5.60 -0.29
C ASP A 532 -25.18 6.65 -0.68
N VAL A 533 -24.79 7.94 -0.75
CA VAL A 533 -25.65 9.03 -1.24
C VAL A 533 -25.92 8.89 -2.75
N GLU A 534 -24.96 8.36 -3.51
CA GLU A 534 -25.08 8.21 -4.97
C GLU A 534 -25.89 6.95 -5.37
N LYS A 535 -26.18 6.06 -4.42
CA LYS A 535 -26.97 4.83 -4.63
C LYS A 535 -28.46 5.00 -4.32
N ILE A 536 -28.84 6.07 -3.63
CA ILE A 536 -30.22 6.44 -3.30
C ILE A 536 -30.77 7.39 -4.37
#